data_1514ca706fe1182cb3e23cf1448f23f6
#
_entry.id   1514ca706fe1182cb3e23cf1448f23f6
#
_cell.length_a   1.000
_cell.length_b   1.000
_cell.length_c   1.000
_cell.angle_alpha   90.00
_cell.angle_beta   90.00
_cell.angle_gamma   90.00
#
_symmetry.space_group_name_H-M   'P 1'
#
loop_
_entity.id
_entity.type
_entity.pdbx_description
1 polymer ?
#
loop_
_entity_poly.entity_id
_entity_poly.type
_entity_poly.pdbx_seq_one_letter_code
_entity_poly.pdbx_strand_id
1 'polypeptide(L)'
;MKSTRMRRTALALVLVVGLAGCGGAKNSTQTTPTAPTTTAANTATLRVYLIRDGKVGPVGRAVPLTKAVATAAMDELLKGPSSDEAAIGLMTSIPSGTTLQGLSIADRVATVELSPEPSTDAARAQVVYTLTQFPTVGSVRFGSGAAGVGRAGFEAETPRILVESPLPFDTVTSPVRLAGTADTFEANFTAELVAADGTVLDNHFVTATSGSGTRGTYTTTLAYPTGTTGSATVKVWEPSAENGQPLGTVEIPVQLG
;
A
#
# COMPACT_ATOMS: atom_id res chain seq x y z
N MET A 1 42.02 -36.14 -38.04
CA MET A 1 41.96 -37.54 -38.49
C MET A 1 40.69 -38.17 -38.03
N LYS A 2 39.93 -38.73 -38.99
CA LYS A 2 38.90 -39.78 -38.94
C LYS A 2 37.65 -39.42 -38.13
N SER A 3 36.53 -39.08 -38.77
CA SER A 3 35.69 -39.86 -39.70
C SER A 3 34.56 -40.62 -38.97
N THR A 4 33.34 -40.13 -39.16
CA THR A 4 32.19 -40.77 -39.83
C THR A 4 31.53 -41.94 -39.09
N ARG A 5 30.25 -41.89 -38.79
CA ARG A 5 29.21 -42.52 -39.60
C ARG A 5 27.78 -42.28 -39.09
N MET A 6 27.01 -41.84 -40.02
CA MET A 6 25.59 -41.84 -40.20
C MET A 6 25.00 -43.26 -40.29
N ARG A 7 23.89 -43.57 -39.67
CA ARG A 7 22.98 -44.61 -40.17
C ARG A 7 21.51 -44.20 -40.01
N ARG A 8 20.89 -44.16 -41.17
CA ARG A 8 19.45 -44.10 -41.42
C ARG A 8 18.88 -45.55 -41.40
N THR A 9 17.64 -45.75 -41.06
CA THR A 9 16.68 -46.76 -41.57
C THR A 9 15.43 -46.71 -40.65
N ALA A 10 14.22 -46.87 -41.00
CA ALA A 10 13.41 -46.96 -42.20
C ALA A 10 11.97 -47.19 -41.70
N LEU A 11 11.07 -46.58 -42.30
CA LEU A 11 9.65 -46.71 -42.58
C LEU A 11 9.04 -48.13 -42.33
N ALA A 12 7.91 -48.20 -41.60
CA ALA A 12 6.92 -49.28 -41.81
C ALA A 12 5.49 -48.70 -41.63
N LEU A 13 4.82 -48.60 -42.76
CA LEU A 13 3.42 -48.29 -42.97
C LEU A 13 2.61 -49.57 -42.79
N VAL A 14 1.60 -49.59 -41.86
CA VAL A 14 0.57 -50.66 -41.85
C VAL A 14 -0.78 -50.00 -41.98
N LEU A 15 -1.41 -50.25 -43.09
CA LEU A 15 -2.78 -49.93 -43.45
C LEU A 15 -3.68 -51.09 -43.05
N VAL A 16 -4.69 -50.87 -42.21
CA VAL A 16 -5.81 -51.86 -42.04
C VAL A 16 -7.12 -51.11 -42.25
N VAL A 17 -7.79 -51.53 -43.32
CA VAL A 17 -9.17 -51.21 -43.66
C VAL A 17 -10.09 -52.22 -43.03
N GLY A 18 -11.20 -51.81 -42.42
CA GLY A 18 -12.19 -52.76 -41.89
C GLY A 18 -13.44 -52.08 -41.33
N LEU A 19 -14.40 -51.90 -42.16
CA LEU A 19 -15.85 -52.10 -42.15
C LEU A 19 -16.74 -51.44 -41.06
N ALA A 20 -17.77 -50.88 -41.62
CA ALA A 20 -18.99 -50.28 -41.14
C ALA A 20 -19.75 -51.06 -40.06
N GLY A 21 -20.27 -50.32 -39.08
CA GLY A 21 -21.34 -50.72 -38.16
C GLY A 21 -22.20 -49.52 -37.81
N CYS A 22 -23.41 -49.45 -38.36
CA CYS A 22 -24.47 -48.53 -37.97
C CYS A 22 -24.97 -48.82 -36.57
N GLY A 23 -25.18 -47.76 -35.74
CA GLY A 23 -25.92 -47.92 -34.49
C GLY A 23 -25.93 -46.69 -33.60
N GLY A 24 -27.03 -45.93 -33.62
CA GLY A 24 -27.56 -45.23 -32.46
C GLY A 24 -26.96 -43.86 -32.12
N ALA A 25 -27.51 -42.82 -32.64
CA ALA A 25 -27.33 -41.46 -32.16
C ALA A 25 -27.82 -41.29 -30.70
N LYS A 26 -26.91 -41.08 -29.77
CA LYS A 26 -27.21 -40.39 -28.53
C LYS A 26 -26.40 -39.11 -28.51
N ASN A 27 -27.10 -38.02 -28.68
CA ASN A 27 -26.57 -36.64 -28.53
C ASN A 27 -26.08 -36.48 -27.06
N SER A 28 -24.81 -36.72 -26.84
CA SER A 28 -24.14 -36.26 -25.60
C SER A 28 -23.71 -34.84 -25.83
N THR A 29 -24.48 -33.89 -25.35
CA THR A 29 -24.10 -32.49 -25.24
C THR A 29 -22.93 -32.42 -24.30
N GLN A 30 -21.72 -32.40 -24.85
CA GLN A 30 -20.49 -32.18 -24.11
C GLN A 30 -20.45 -30.71 -23.73
N THR A 31 -20.95 -30.40 -22.53
CA THR A 31 -20.79 -29.08 -21.92
C THR A 31 -19.32 -28.94 -21.56
N THR A 32 -18.59 -28.23 -22.41
CA THR A 32 -17.22 -27.77 -22.10
C THR A 32 -17.33 -26.85 -20.88
N PRO A 33 -16.68 -27.14 -19.75
CA PRO A 33 -16.65 -26.19 -18.65
C PRO A 33 -15.91 -24.94 -19.12
N THR A 34 -16.65 -23.85 -19.30
CA THR A 34 -16.06 -22.51 -19.48
C THR A 34 -15.31 -22.19 -18.18
N ALA A 35 -13.99 -22.21 -18.24
CA ALA A 35 -13.16 -21.73 -17.15
C ALA A 35 -13.58 -20.28 -16.83
N PRO A 36 -13.74 -19.89 -15.56
CA PRO A 36 -14.04 -18.53 -15.21
C PRO A 36 -12.89 -17.65 -15.72
N THR A 37 -13.16 -16.79 -16.68
CA THR A 37 -12.25 -15.73 -17.09
C THR A 37 -12.17 -14.77 -15.90
N THR A 38 -11.14 -14.90 -15.08
CA THR A 38 -10.81 -13.91 -14.06
C THR A 38 -10.37 -12.66 -14.80
N THR A 39 -11.31 -11.78 -15.08
CA THR A 39 -11.01 -10.41 -15.54
C THR A 39 -10.19 -9.77 -14.43
N ALA A 40 -8.91 -9.49 -14.67
CA ALA A 40 -8.12 -8.70 -13.76
C ALA A 40 -8.89 -7.40 -13.49
N ALA A 41 -9.32 -7.20 -12.25
CA ALA A 41 -10.08 -6.02 -11.89
C ALA A 41 -9.17 -4.81 -12.14
N ASN A 42 -9.62 -3.87 -12.99
CA ASN A 42 -8.96 -2.58 -13.19
C ASN A 42 -9.09 -1.78 -11.89
N THR A 43 -8.13 -1.94 -10.97
CA THR A 43 -8.08 -1.26 -9.67
C THR A 43 -6.86 -0.37 -9.56
N ALA A 44 -6.98 0.69 -8.76
CA ALA A 44 -5.87 1.50 -8.29
C ALA A 44 -5.77 1.39 -6.78
N THR A 45 -4.56 1.41 -6.24
CA THR A 45 -4.35 1.51 -4.80
C THR A 45 -4.31 2.97 -4.38
N LEU A 46 -5.23 3.36 -3.50
CA LEU A 46 -5.25 4.66 -2.85
C LEU A 46 -4.78 4.51 -1.41
N ARG A 47 -4.19 5.57 -0.84
CA ARG A 47 -3.90 5.62 0.59
C ARG A 47 -5.09 6.22 1.32
N VAL A 48 -5.44 5.64 2.47
CA VAL A 48 -6.24 6.32 3.48
C VAL A 48 -5.41 6.42 4.75
N TYR A 49 -5.57 7.49 5.50
CA TYR A 49 -4.78 7.71 6.71
C TYR A 49 -5.65 7.47 7.93
N LEU A 50 -5.29 6.44 8.67
CA LEU A 50 -5.88 6.07 9.94
C LEU A 50 -5.03 6.58 11.10
N ILE A 51 -5.40 6.28 12.34
CA ILE A 51 -4.67 6.69 13.56
C ILE A 51 -4.09 5.45 14.23
N ARG A 52 -2.82 5.52 14.61
CA ARG A 52 -2.15 4.56 15.49
C ARG A 52 -1.30 5.35 16.49
N ASP A 53 -1.43 5.06 17.78
CA ASP A 53 -0.70 5.74 18.86
C ASP A 53 -0.88 7.27 18.82
N GLY A 54 -2.09 7.72 18.46
CA GLY A 54 -2.43 9.15 18.34
C GLY A 54 -1.88 9.84 17.09
N LYS A 55 -1.23 9.11 16.17
CA LYS A 55 -0.59 9.65 14.97
C LYS A 55 -1.20 9.06 13.70
N VAL A 56 -1.17 9.83 12.60
CA VAL A 56 -1.61 9.35 11.29
C VAL A 56 -0.70 8.24 10.75
N GLY A 57 -1.30 7.22 10.15
CA GLY A 57 -0.61 6.13 9.48
C GLY A 57 -1.36 5.72 8.20
N PRO A 58 -0.69 5.63 7.05
CA PRO A 58 -1.34 5.26 5.81
C PRO A 58 -1.59 3.76 5.72
N VAL A 59 -2.69 3.39 5.06
CA VAL A 59 -3.00 2.04 4.62
C VAL A 59 -3.45 2.05 3.16
N GLY A 60 -3.27 0.94 2.46
CA GLY A 60 -3.68 0.78 1.07
C GLY A 60 -5.16 0.39 0.94
N ARG A 61 -5.84 0.96 -0.04
CA ARG A 61 -7.19 0.57 -0.46
C ARG A 61 -7.22 0.33 -1.95
N ALA A 62 -7.56 -0.88 -2.36
CA ALA A 62 -7.80 -1.19 -3.76
C ALA A 62 -9.21 -0.71 -4.14
N VAL A 63 -9.29 0.22 -5.07
CA VAL A 63 -10.56 0.78 -5.56
C VAL A 63 -10.66 0.58 -7.08
N PRO A 64 -11.86 0.43 -7.64
CA PRO A 64 -12.03 0.44 -9.10
C PRO A 64 -11.48 1.73 -9.70
N LEU A 65 -10.88 1.64 -10.91
CA LEU A 65 -10.41 2.83 -11.61
C LEU A 65 -11.57 3.83 -11.80
N THR A 66 -11.37 5.05 -11.33
CA THR A 66 -12.35 6.13 -11.42
C THR A 66 -11.65 7.47 -11.66
N LYS A 67 -12.37 8.42 -12.28
CA LYS A 67 -11.93 9.81 -12.35
C LYS A 67 -12.15 10.56 -11.03
N ALA A 68 -13.08 10.10 -10.20
CA ALA A 68 -13.41 10.68 -8.90
C ALA A 68 -12.54 10.06 -7.77
N VAL A 69 -11.22 10.02 -7.97
CA VAL A 69 -10.29 9.33 -7.05
C VAL A 69 -10.30 9.91 -5.62
N ALA A 70 -10.50 11.22 -5.48
CA ALA A 70 -10.58 11.88 -4.18
C ALA A 70 -11.85 11.46 -3.42
N THR A 71 -12.99 11.37 -4.12
CA THR A 71 -14.24 10.85 -3.53
C THR A 71 -14.08 9.40 -3.12
N ALA A 72 -13.50 8.56 -3.99
CA ALA A 72 -13.25 7.15 -3.65
C ALA A 72 -12.33 7.01 -2.43
N ALA A 73 -11.29 7.85 -2.30
CA ALA A 73 -10.42 7.84 -1.12
C ALA A 73 -11.16 8.25 0.17
N MET A 74 -12.06 9.23 0.09
CA MET A 74 -12.91 9.62 1.21
C MET A 74 -13.91 8.53 1.59
N ASP A 75 -14.54 7.90 0.61
CA ASP A 75 -15.45 6.78 0.86
C ASP A 75 -14.75 5.62 1.58
N GLU A 76 -13.51 5.30 1.17
CA GLU A 76 -12.69 4.29 1.85
C GLU A 76 -12.25 4.72 3.26
N LEU A 77 -11.88 6.00 3.45
CA LEU A 77 -11.53 6.53 4.76
C LEU A 77 -12.69 6.43 5.75
N LEU A 78 -13.90 6.76 5.30
CA LEU A 78 -15.12 6.75 6.14
C LEU A 78 -15.58 5.35 6.54
N LYS A 79 -15.11 4.29 5.87
CA LYS A 79 -15.32 2.90 6.31
C LYS A 79 -14.54 2.56 7.58
N GLY A 80 -13.50 3.33 7.91
CA GLY A 80 -12.61 3.05 9.02
C GLY A 80 -11.64 1.88 8.76
N PRO A 81 -10.99 1.34 9.80
CA PRO A 81 -10.05 0.24 9.68
C PRO A 81 -10.76 -1.10 9.40
N SER A 82 -10.09 -1.97 8.65
CA SER A 82 -10.45 -3.38 8.55
C SER A 82 -10.09 -4.13 9.85
N SER A 83 -10.51 -5.40 9.96
CA SER A 83 -10.13 -6.26 11.09
C SER A 83 -8.61 -6.41 11.25
N ASP A 84 -7.90 -6.58 10.15
CA ASP A 84 -6.44 -6.79 10.16
C ASP A 84 -5.70 -5.50 10.54
N GLU A 85 -6.20 -4.35 10.08
CA GLU A 85 -5.68 -3.04 10.44
C GLU A 85 -5.94 -2.71 11.91
N ALA A 86 -7.13 -3.03 12.41
CA ALA A 86 -7.44 -2.90 13.84
C ALA A 86 -6.55 -3.82 14.70
N ALA A 87 -6.22 -5.03 14.22
CA ALA A 87 -5.33 -5.96 14.92
C ALA A 87 -3.90 -5.43 15.10
N ILE A 88 -3.43 -4.53 14.21
CA ILE A 88 -2.13 -3.83 14.34
C ILE A 88 -2.26 -2.44 14.99
N GLY A 89 -3.38 -2.17 15.64
CA GLY A 89 -3.62 -0.95 16.42
C GLY A 89 -4.07 0.28 15.63
N LEU A 90 -4.47 0.11 14.36
CA LEU A 90 -5.04 1.20 13.58
C LEU A 90 -6.51 1.43 13.96
N MET A 91 -6.90 2.69 14.12
CA MET A 91 -8.24 3.12 14.47
C MET A 91 -8.64 4.37 13.67
N THR A 92 -9.89 4.78 13.77
CA THR A 92 -10.35 6.07 13.23
C THR A 92 -10.78 7.00 14.36
N SER A 93 -10.47 8.30 14.21
CA SER A 93 -10.97 9.38 15.05
C SER A 93 -12.18 10.08 14.42
N ILE A 94 -12.54 9.71 13.20
CA ILE A 94 -13.74 10.22 12.53
C ILE A 94 -14.97 9.58 13.20
N PRO A 95 -15.97 10.37 13.62
CA PRO A 95 -17.17 9.84 14.27
C PRO A 95 -17.87 8.79 13.40
N SER A 96 -18.34 7.72 14.03
CA SER A 96 -19.14 6.70 13.34
C SER A 96 -20.40 7.32 12.72
N GLY A 97 -20.74 6.89 11.50
CA GLY A 97 -21.88 7.43 10.76
C GLY A 97 -21.61 8.75 10.04
N THR A 98 -20.37 9.26 10.09
CA THR A 98 -19.98 10.41 9.24
C THR A 98 -20.14 10.07 7.76
N THR A 99 -20.78 10.96 7.03
CA THR A 99 -21.04 10.81 5.59
C THR A 99 -20.45 11.98 4.80
N LEU A 100 -19.98 11.71 3.57
CA LEU A 100 -19.52 12.73 2.65
C LEU A 100 -20.74 13.35 1.95
N GLN A 101 -20.95 14.65 2.18
CA GLN A 101 -22.05 15.43 1.58
C GLN A 101 -21.61 16.11 0.30
N GLY A 102 -20.33 16.51 0.20
CA GLY A 102 -19.77 17.17 -0.97
C GLY A 102 -18.26 17.17 -0.96
N LEU A 103 -17.67 17.13 -2.16
CA LEU A 103 -16.23 17.28 -2.37
C LEU A 103 -15.99 17.99 -3.70
N SER A 104 -15.30 19.11 -3.66
CA SER A 104 -14.85 19.83 -4.85
C SER A 104 -13.38 20.22 -4.71
N ILE A 105 -12.68 20.30 -5.83
CA ILE A 105 -11.26 20.69 -5.86
C ILE A 105 -11.11 21.86 -6.85
N ALA A 106 -10.63 22.99 -6.35
CA ALA A 106 -10.31 24.15 -7.14
C ALA A 106 -9.06 24.82 -6.56
N ASP A 107 -8.17 25.34 -7.39
CA ASP A 107 -6.97 26.07 -6.99
C ASP A 107 -6.11 25.32 -5.95
N ARG A 108 -6.01 24.01 -6.10
CA ARG A 108 -5.33 23.08 -5.18
C ARG A 108 -5.94 23.01 -3.76
N VAL A 109 -7.14 23.51 -3.57
CA VAL A 109 -7.90 23.40 -2.33
C VAL A 109 -9.03 22.40 -2.54
N ALA A 110 -9.06 21.33 -1.73
CA ALA A 110 -10.20 20.44 -1.64
C ALA A 110 -11.17 21.00 -0.60
N THR A 111 -12.37 21.38 -1.02
CA THR A 111 -13.47 21.73 -0.10
C THR A 111 -14.28 20.48 0.16
N VAL A 112 -14.33 20.04 1.42
CA VAL A 112 -15.01 18.84 1.86
C VAL A 112 -16.16 19.19 2.81
N GLU A 113 -17.32 18.61 2.56
CA GLU A 113 -18.51 18.71 3.41
C GLU A 113 -18.80 17.35 4.02
N LEU A 114 -18.69 17.24 5.33
CA LEU A 114 -18.93 16.01 6.10
C LEU A 114 -20.04 16.25 7.12
N SER A 115 -20.85 15.24 7.39
CA SER A 115 -21.92 15.28 8.38
C SER A 115 -21.88 14.02 9.26
N PRO A 116 -21.60 14.16 10.58
CA PRO A 116 -21.13 15.37 11.25
C PRO A 116 -19.73 15.81 10.79
N GLU A 117 -19.44 17.12 10.90
CA GLU A 117 -18.10 17.63 10.61
C GLU A 117 -17.09 17.16 11.69
N PRO A 118 -15.88 16.71 11.30
CA PRO A 118 -14.83 16.32 12.23
C PRO A 118 -14.42 17.50 13.14
N SER A 119 -14.48 17.29 14.46
CA SER A 119 -14.21 18.33 15.46
C SER A 119 -12.82 18.23 16.09
N THR A 120 -12.15 17.07 15.99
CA THR A 120 -10.80 16.86 16.55
C THR A 120 -9.72 17.00 15.50
N ASP A 121 -8.53 17.41 15.91
CA ASP A 121 -7.37 17.53 15.00
C ASP A 121 -6.98 16.18 14.42
N ALA A 122 -7.06 15.08 15.19
CA ALA A 122 -6.81 13.75 14.68
C ALA A 122 -7.79 13.34 13.56
N ALA A 123 -9.09 13.62 13.70
CA ALA A 123 -10.07 13.33 12.65
C ALA A 123 -9.87 14.20 11.40
N ARG A 124 -9.54 15.49 11.60
CA ARG A 124 -9.21 16.41 10.49
C ARG A 124 -7.91 16.02 9.79
N ALA A 125 -6.89 15.62 10.55
CA ALA A 125 -5.62 15.12 9.99
C ALA A 125 -5.84 13.91 9.07
N GLN A 126 -6.69 12.96 9.46
CA GLN A 126 -7.03 11.81 8.61
C GLN A 126 -7.57 12.26 7.24
N VAL A 127 -8.48 13.23 7.21
CA VAL A 127 -9.05 13.79 5.96
C VAL A 127 -8.00 14.53 5.16
N VAL A 128 -7.21 15.40 5.81
CA VAL A 128 -6.17 16.22 5.14
C VAL A 128 -5.10 15.33 4.54
N TYR A 129 -4.58 14.35 5.29
CA TYR A 129 -3.56 13.44 4.78
C TYR A 129 -4.10 12.56 3.64
N THR A 130 -5.35 12.11 3.73
CA THR A 130 -5.99 11.31 2.69
C THR A 130 -6.18 12.10 1.40
N LEU A 131 -6.62 13.35 1.46
CA LEU A 131 -6.85 14.16 0.26
C LEU A 131 -5.57 14.76 -0.33
N THR A 132 -4.60 15.14 0.51
CA THR A 132 -3.34 15.73 0.04
C THR A 132 -2.33 14.68 -0.51
N GLN A 133 -2.70 13.41 -0.59
CA GLN A 133 -1.93 12.43 -1.37
C GLN A 133 -1.98 12.73 -2.87
N PHE A 134 -3.02 13.42 -3.33
CA PHE A 134 -3.19 13.77 -4.74
C PHE A 134 -2.42 15.05 -5.08
N PRO A 135 -1.61 15.06 -6.15
CA PRO A 135 -0.82 16.26 -6.53
C PRO A 135 -1.67 17.51 -6.83
N THR A 136 -2.95 17.30 -7.13
CA THR A 136 -3.92 18.38 -7.38
C THR A 136 -4.45 19.03 -6.10
N VAL A 137 -4.13 18.49 -4.91
CA VAL A 137 -4.61 18.98 -3.61
C VAL A 137 -3.41 19.40 -2.75
N GLY A 138 -3.33 20.66 -2.40
CA GLY A 138 -2.32 21.19 -1.48
C GLY A 138 -2.87 21.44 -0.06
N SER A 139 -4.17 21.68 0.04
CA SER A 139 -4.85 21.91 1.32
C SER A 139 -6.31 21.48 1.27
N VAL A 140 -6.92 21.33 2.45
CA VAL A 140 -8.33 20.94 2.61
C VAL A 140 -9.05 22.02 3.39
N ARG A 141 -10.24 22.36 2.94
CA ARG A 141 -11.18 23.26 3.62
C ARG A 141 -12.37 22.44 4.09
N PHE A 142 -12.74 22.61 5.35
CA PHE A 142 -13.92 21.99 5.94
C PHE A 142 -15.09 22.97 5.87
N GLY A 143 -16.16 22.61 5.15
CA GLY A 143 -17.31 23.48 4.93
C GLY A 143 -16.98 24.73 4.10
N SER A 144 -17.85 25.74 4.12
CA SER A 144 -17.81 26.90 3.22
C SER A 144 -17.02 28.11 3.75
N GLY A 145 -16.65 28.13 5.03
CA GLY A 145 -16.14 29.37 5.68
C GLY A 145 -14.69 29.34 6.16
N ALA A 146 -14.04 28.19 6.24
CA ALA A 146 -12.70 28.04 6.79
C ALA A 146 -11.60 28.27 5.75
N ALA A 147 -10.42 28.69 6.20
CA ALA A 147 -9.21 28.65 5.36
C ALA A 147 -8.78 27.21 5.10
N GLY A 148 -8.17 26.93 3.95
CA GLY A 148 -7.60 25.62 3.65
C GLY A 148 -6.41 25.32 4.57
N VAL A 149 -6.34 24.12 5.14
CA VAL A 149 -5.25 23.64 5.98
C VAL A 149 -4.53 22.49 5.29
N GLY A 150 -3.19 22.51 5.24
CA GLY A 150 -2.35 21.45 4.72
C GLY A 150 -1.79 20.56 5.83
N ARG A 151 -0.97 19.57 5.47
CA ARG A 151 -0.34 18.62 6.41
C ARG A 151 0.45 19.30 7.52
N ALA A 152 1.14 20.43 7.22
CA ALA A 152 1.92 21.18 8.21
C ALA A 152 1.07 21.71 9.37
N GLY A 153 -0.25 21.84 9.21
CA GLY A 153 -1.17 22.21 10.29
C GLY A 153 -1.45 21.08 11.28
N PHE A 154 -0.94 19.86 10.99
CA PHE A 154 -1.19 18.65 11.79
C PHE A 154 0.12 17.94 12.15
N GLU A 155 1.17 18.73 12.40
CA GLU A 155 2.46 18.16 12.79
C GLU A 155 2.37 17.39 14.13
N ALA A 156 1.51 17.86 15.03
CA ALA A 156 1.25 17.18 16.31
C ALA A 156 0.59 15.79 16.13
N GLU A 157 -0.16 15.56 15.06
CA GLU A 157 -0.80 14.30 14.70
C GLU A 157 0.05 13.41 13.78
N THR A 158 1.24 13.91 13.38
CA THR A 158 2.15 13.20 12.47
C THR A 158 3.25 12.49 13.28
N PRO A 159 3.57 11.22 12.99
CA PRO A 159 4.69 10.57 13.65
C PRO A 159 6.02 11.23 13.25
N ARG A 160 7.05 11.14 14.10
CA ARG A 160 8.39 11.65 13.77
C ARG A 160 8.88 11.15 12.42
N ILE A 161 8.63 9.88 12.12
CA ILE A 161 8.92 9.24 10.84
C ILE A 161 7.59 8.68 10.30
N LEU A 162 7.06 9.30 9.26
CA LEU A 162 5.89 8.83 8.54
C LEU A 162 6.35 8.00 7.35
N VAL A 163 6.04 6.71 7.37
CA VAL A 163 6.28 5.80 6.25
C VAL A 163 5.07 5.82 5.32
N GLU A 164 5.28 6.17 4.05
CA GLU A 164 4.24 6.20 3.02
C GLU A 164 4.43 5.11 1.95
N SER A 165 5.54 4.40 1.99
CA SER A 165 5.85 3.19 1.21
C SER A 165 6.95 2.41 1.94
N PRO A 166 6.82 1.07 2.12
CA PRO A 166 5.64 0.27 1.78
C PRO A 166 4.45 0.59 2.68
N LEU A 167 3.26 0.15 2.28
CA LEU A 167 2.07 0.19 3.12
C LEU A 167 1.93 -1.11 3.92
N PRO A 168 1.21 -1.11 5.05
CA PRO A 168 0.91 -2.33 5.79
C PRO A 168 0.30 -3.40 4.88
N PHE A 169 0.82 -4.62 5.00
CA PHE A 169 0.42 -5.82 4.26
C PHE A 169 0.79 -5.84 2.76
N ASP A 170 1.54 -4.85 2.27
CA ASP A 170 2.05 -4.91 0.90
C ASP A 170 2.92 -6.15 0.69
N THR A 171 2.80 -6.77 -0.48
CA THR A 171 3.80 -7.71 -0.98
C THR A 171 4.92 -6.92 -1.63
N VAL A 172 6.14 -7.10 -1.14
CA VAL A 172 7.31 -6.33 -1.54
C VAL A 172 8.38 -7.24 -2.14
N THR A 173 9.14 -6.70 -3.09
CA THR A 173 10.29 -7.37 -3.71
C THR A 173 11.58 -6.62 -3.39
N SER A 174 12.71 -7.36 -3.30
CA SER A 174 14.03 -6.77 -3.04
C SER A 174 14.58 -6.04 -4.28
N PRO A 175 15.08 -4.80 -4.15
CA PRO A 175 15.12 -3.99 -2.94
C PRO A 175 13.77 -3.31 -2.63
N VAL A 176 13.34 -3.37 -1.38
CA VAL A 176 12.10 -2.74 -0.91
C VAL A 176 12.25 -1.24 -0.89
N ARG A 177 11.44 -0.52 -1.65
CA ARG A 177 11.43 0.95 -1.59
C ARG A 177 10.83 1.44 -0.28
N LEU A 178 11.59 2.22 0.48
CA LEU A 178 11.14 2.88 1.69
C LEU A 178 11.10 4.40 1.46
N ALA A 179 9.93 5.02 1.64
CA ALA A 179 9.77 6.45 1.39
C ALA A 179 8.70 7.07 2.28
N GLY A 180 8.86 8.36 2.54
CA GLY A 180 7.92 9.12 3.36
C GLY A 180 8.49 10.48 3.77
N THR A 181 8.09 10.92 4.97
CA THR A 181 8.59 12.17 5.57
C THR A 181 9.07 11.94 6.99
N ALA A 182 10.04 12.72 7.43
CA ALA A 182 10.56 12.65 8.79
C ALA A 182 10.86 14.05 9.35
N ASP A 183 10.66 14.19 10.66
CA ASP A 183 11.16 15.30 11.46
C ASP A 183 11.87 14.70 12.68
N THR A 184 13.15 14.38 12.49
CA THR A 184 14.04 13.76 13.45
C THR A 184 15.23 14.67 13.72
N PHE A 185 15.93 14.44 14.84
CA PHE A 185 17.14 15.20 15.17
C PHE A 185 18.21 15.01 14.08
N GLU A 186 18.77 16.11 13.59
CA GLU A 186 19.73 16.13 12.47
C GLU A 186 19.24 15.42 11.20
N ALA A 187 17.92 15.31 11.02
CA ALA A 187 17.28 14.63 9.90
C ALA A 187 17.64 13.12 9.77
N ASN A 188 18.21 12.50 10.79
CA ASN A 188 18.69 11.11 10.76
C ASN A 188 17.75 10.18 11.52
N PHE A 189 17.61 8.96 10.99
CA PHE A 189 16.90 7.86 11.63
C PHE A 189 17.42 6.51 11.13
N THR A 190 17.05 5.43 11.81
CA THR A 190 17.41 4.06 11.42
C THR A 190 16.25 3.41 10.71
N ALA A 191 16.54 2.69 9.63
CA ALA A 191 15.60 1.82 8.93
C ALA A 191 16.11 0.37 8.96
N GLU A 192 15.20 -0.55 9.22
CA GLU A 192 15.48 -1.97 9.37
C GLU A 192 14.42 -2.81 8.71
N LEU A 193 14.81 -3.93 8.09
CA LEU A 193 13.91 -4.98 7.62
C LEU A 193 14.16 -6.24 8.44
N VAL A 194 13.12 -6.73 9.11
CA VAL A 194 13.21 -7.87 10.04
C VAL A 194 12.27 -8.98 9.58
N ALA A 195 12.79 -10.18 9.39
CA ALA A 195 11.98 -11.36 9.08
C ALA A 195 11.15 -11.79 10.30
N ALA A 196 10.13 -12.66 10.07
CA ALA A 196 9.23 -13.12 11.12
C ALA A 196 9.92 -13.88 12.25
N ASP A 197 11.08 -14.50 12.01
CA ASP A 197 11.91 -15.19 12.99
C ASP A 197 12.82 -14.25 13.82
N GLY A 198 12.75 -12.94 13.56
CA GLY A 198 13.58 -11.93 14.20
C GLY A 198 14.93 -11.68 13.51
N THR A 199 15.23 -12.36 12.41
CA THR A 199 16.46 -12.11 11.64
C THR A 199 16.42 -10.72 11.00
N VAL A 200 17.43 -9.90 11.27
CA VAL A 200 17.62 -8.61 10.60
C VAL A 200 18.18 -8.88 9.19
N LEU A 201 17.39 -8.53 8.17
CA LEU A 201 17.76 -8.72 6.77
C LEU A 201 18.55 -7.53 6.22
N ASP A 202 18.21 -6.32 6.66
CA ASP A 202 18.90 -5.07 6.32
C ASP A 202 18.74 -4.07 7.45
N ASN A 203 19.75 -3.23 7.67
CA ASN A 203 19.74 -2.16 8.65
C ASN A 203 20.73 -1.06 8.25
N HIS A 204 20.25 0.19 8.15
CA HIS A 204 21.13 1.34 7.90
C HIS A 204 20.51 2.66 8.33
N PHE A 205 21.35 3.69 8.42
CA PHE A 205 20.91 5.07 8.66
C PHE A 205 20.34 5.69 7.39
N VAL A 206 19.27 6.46 7.58
CA VAL A 206 18.62 7.24 6.53
C VAL A 206 18.66 8.70 6.92
N THR A 207 18.97 9.57 5.95
CA THR A 207 18.93 11.03 6.14
C THR A 207 17.79 11.60 5.31
N ALA A 208 16.88 12.31 5.95
CA ALA A 208 15.84 13.08 5.28
C ALA A 208 16.38 14.41 4.74
N THR A 209 15.63 15.08 3.90
CA THR A 209 16.03 16.37 3.30
C THR A 209 16.08 17.52 4.31
N SER A 210 15.44 17.37 5.47
CA SER A 210 15.46 18.29 6.62
C SER A 210 15.00 17.57 7.88
N GLY A 211 15.18 18.21 9.05
CA GLY A 211 14.80 17.69 10.37
C GLY A 211 14.86 18.79 11.41
N SER A 212 14.87 18.41 12.70
CA SER A 212 15.01 19.33 13.85
C SER A 212 13.98 20.45 13.85
N GLY A 213 12.69 20.10 13.66
CA GLY A 213 11.56 21.01 13.64
C GLY A 213 11.12 21.43 12.22
N THR A 214 11.75 20.88 11.19
CA THR A 214 11.33 21.06 9.80
C THR A 214 11.22 19.69 9.12
N ARG A 215 10.01 19.26 8.84
CA ARG A 215 9.76 17.96 8.22
C ARG A 215 10.34 17.88 6.81
N GLY A 216 11.23 16.91 6.60
CA GLY A 216 11.84 16.58 5.31
C GLY A 216 11.22 15.36 4.66
N THR A 217 11.59 15.10 3.41
CA THR A 217 11.25 13.88 2.67
C THR A 217 12.44 12.91 2.70
N TYR A 218 12.16 11.62 2.58
CA TYR A 218 13.19 10.62 2.39
C TYR A 218 12.77 9.57 1.37
N THR A 219 13.76 8.96 0.72
CA THR A 219 13.60 7.77 -0.09
C THR A 219 14.89 6.95 0.01
N THR A 220 14.74 5.68 0.38
CA THR A 220 15.82 4.68 0.44
C THR A 220 15.31 3.32 0.04
N THR A 221 16.15 2.29 0.11
CA THR A 221 15.76 0.91 -0.16
C THR A 221 16.33 -0.01 0.91
N LEU A 222 15.56 -1.04 1.27
CA LEU A 222 16.00 -2.14 2.13
C LEU A 222 16.13 -3.40 1.30
N ALA A 223 17.29 -4.06 1.36
CA ALA A 223 17.58 -5.24 0.56
C ALA A 223 17.38 -6.53 1.36
N TYR A 224 17.03 -7.62 0.68
CA TYR A 224 17.04 -8.96 1.24
C TYR A 224 17.46 -9.99 0.20
N PRO A 225 17.99 -11.17 0.61
CA PRO A 225 18.46 -12.17 -0.32
C PRO A 225 17.35 -12.71 -1.23
N THR A 226 17.69 -12.95 -2.50
CA THR A 226 16.77 -13.54 -3.48
C THR A 226 16.26 -14.90 -2.98
N GLY A 227 14.95 -15.13 -3.11
CA GLY A 227 14.30 -16.36 -2.67
C GLY A 227 13.83 -16.33 -1.20
N THR A 228 14.12 -15.25 -0.46
CA THR A 228 13.51 -15.04 0.86
C THR A 228 12.04 -14.67 0.67
N THR A 229 11.14 -15.39 1.35
CA THR A 229 9.69 -15.18 1.27
C THR A 229 9.08 -15.24 2.67
N GLY A 230 7.85 -14.75 2.81
CA GLY A 230 7.10 -14.80 4.07
C GLY A 230 6.93 -13.45 4.73
N SER A 231 6.41 -13.45 5.95
CA SER A 231 6.12 -12.21 6.68
C SER A 231 7.40 -11.55 7.16
N ALA A 232 7.44 -10.23 7.07
CA ALA A 232 8.51 -9.39 7.58
C ALA A 232 7.95 -8.07 8.12
N THR A 233 8.78 -7.31 8.80
CA THR A 233 8.43 -5.99 9.32
C THR A 233 9.49 -4.98 8.92
N VAL A 234 9.07 -3.90 8.27
CA VAL A 234 9.90 -2.69 8.14
C VAL A 234 9.75 -1.90 9.43
N LYS A 235 10.88 -1.60 10.08
CA LYS A 235 10.96 -0.79 11.30
C LYS A 235 11.74 0.47 11.02
N VAL A 236 11.25 1.60 11.54
CA VAL A 236 11.98 2.86 11.51
C VAL A 236 11.91 3.51 12.88
N TRP A 237 13.00 4.12 13.34
CA TRP A 237 13.06 4.84 14.60
C TRP A 237 14.20 5.86 14.63
N GLU A 238 14.03 6.90 15.43
CA GLU A 238 15.08 7.85 15.74
C GLU A 238 15.92 7.34 16.91
N PRO A 239 17.25 7.20 16.79
CA PRO A 239 18.11 6.92 17.94
C PRO A 239 18.11 8.12 18.91
N SER A 240 17.83 7.88 20.17
CA SER A 240 17.96 8.92 21.22
C SER A 240 19.39 9.46 21.27
N ALA A 241 19.56 10.77 21.22
CA ALA A 241 20.86 11.41 21.38
C ALA A 241 21.47 11.20 22.77
N GLU A 242 20.66 10.88 23.79
CA GLU A 242 21.10 10.66 25.15
C GLU A 242 21.69 9.26 25.36
N ASN A 243 21.03 8.23 24.82
CA ASN A 243 21.35 6.84 25.17
C ASN A 243 21.23 5.85 24.00
N GLY A 244 20.97 6.32 22.79
CA GLY A 244 20.82 5.51 21.59
C GLY A 244 19.57 4.65 21.53
N GLN A 245 18.67 4.73 22.51
CA GLN A 245 17.43 3.95 22.51
C GLN A 245 16.46 4.41 21.41
N PRO A 246 15.67 3.50 20.83
CA PRO A 246 14.69 3.85 19.81
C PRO A 246 13.62 4.82 20.33
N LEU A 247 13.37 5.90 19.59
CA LEU A 247 12.31 6.87 19.82
C LEU A 247 11.33 6.84 18.65
N GLY A 248 10.04 6.84 18.95
CA GLY A 248 8.99 6.95 17.93
C GLY A 248 9.01 5.83 16.88
N THR A 249 9.25 4.60 17.34
CA THR A 249 9.29 3.42 16.45
C THR A 249 7.99 3.26 15.67
N VAL A 250 8.13 3.11 14.37
CA VAL A 250 7.01 2.76 13.46
C VAL A 250 7.31 1.41 12.84
N GLU A 251 6.35 0.49 12.92
CA GLU A 251 6.42 -0.87 12.40
C GLU A 251 5.38 -1.07 11.31
N ILE A 252 5.83 -1.53 10.13
CA ILE A 252 5.00 -1.78 8.97
C ILE A 252 5.11 -3.27 8.61
N PRO A 253 4.08 -4.09 8.86
CA PRO A 253 4.08 -5.49 8.45
C PRO A 253 3.98 -5.59 6.93
N VAL A 254 4.81 -6.45 6.33
CA VAL A 254 4.86 -6.69 4.88
C VAL A 254 5.01 -8.17 4.58
N GLN A 255 4.79 -8.55 3.31
CA GLN A 255 5.07 -9.90 2.80
C GLN A 255 6.23 -9.82 1.81
N LEU A 256 7.26 -10.65 2.01
CA LEU A 256 8.38 -10.80 1.06
C LEU A 256 7.96 -11.77 -0.04
N GLY A 257 8.19 -11.38 -1.32
CA GLY A 257 7.82 -12.17 -2.50
C GLY A 257 8.84 -12.12 -3.63
#